data_93920168e277e51437414d1523e3448b
#
_entry.id   93920168e277e51437414d1523e3448b
#
_cell.length_a   1.000
_cell.length_b   1.000
_cell.length_c   1.000
_cell.angle_alpha   90.00
_cell.angle_beta   90.00
_cell.angle_gamma   90.00
#
_symmetry.space_group_name_H-M   'P 1'
#
loop_
_entity.id
_entity.type
_entity.pdbx_description
1 polymer ?
#
loop_
_entity_poly.entity_id
_entity_poly.type
_entity_poly.pdbx_seq_one_letter_code
_entity_poly.pdbx_strand_id
1 'polypeptide(L)'
;MALISQPQVLFLDEPTLGLDVLARRELWQVIQELKGQVTVVLTTHYLEEAQALADSIGILSRGRLTAQGTAEALIRRSGQGNLEDAFVALTKGSDTSGEEGQNP
;
A
#
# COMPACT_ATOMS: atom_id res chain seq x y z
N MET A 1 -10.13 32.22 8.78
CA MET A 1 -9.93 31.07 8.26
C MET A 1 -8.69 30.99 7.51
N ALA A 2 -8.00 30.05 7.65
CA ALA A 2 -6.80 29.93 7.00
C ALA A 2 -6.96 29.34 5.69
N LEU A 3 -6.24 29.85 4.72
CA LEU A 3 -6.33 29.33 3.53
C LEU A 3 -5.20 28.50 3.34
N ILE A 4 -5.30 27.33 3.03
CA ILE A 4 -4.22 26.46 2.87
C ILE A 4 -3.82 26.38 1.47
N SER A 5 -2.75 26.92 1.15
CA SER A 5 -2.30 26.83 -0.19
C SER A 5 -1.34 25.70 -0.38
N GLN A 6 -0.77 25.14 0.68
CA GLN A 6 0.09 24.03 0.46
C GLN A 6 -0.69 22.79 0.46
N PRO A 7 -0.19 21.72 -0.08
CA PRO A 7 -0.84 20.44 -0.10
C PRO A 7 -1.10 19.95 1.30
N GLN A 8 -2.25 19.41 1.53
CA GLN A 8 -2.57 18.83 2.80
C GLN A 8 -2.31 17.35 2.75
N VAL A 9 -2.12 16.73 3.88
CA VAL A 9 -1.91 15.30 3.95
C VAL A 9 -3.02 14.70 4.79
N LEU A 10 -3.66 13.68 4.25
CA LEU A 10 -4.72 12.97 4.93
C LEU A 10 -4.25 11.56 5.22
N PHE A 11 -4.35 11.14 6.47
CA PHE A 11 -3.96 9.79 6.84
C PHE A 11 -5.21 8.95 7.07
N LEU A 12 -5.26 7.80 6.42
CA LEU A 12 -6.38 6.88 6.57
C LEU A 12 -5.83 5.52 6.99
N ASP A 13 -6.27 5.05 8.14
CA ASP A 13 -5.77 3.79 8.66
C ASP A 13 -6.82 2.72 8.41
N GLU A 14 -6.57 1.84 7.46
CA GLU A 14 -7.45 0.75 7.08
C GLU A 14 -8.89 1.23 6.93
N PRO A 15 -9.11 2.20 6.08
CA PRO A 15 -10.42 2.87 6.03
C PRO A 15 -11.58 1.99 5.60
N THR A 16 -11.30 0.88 4.91
CA THR A 16 -12.39 0.03 4.44
C THR A 16 -12.56 -1.23 5.28
N LEU A 17 -11.86 -1.31 6.41
CA LEU A 17 -11.96 -2.47 7.24
C LEU A 17 -13.39 -2.62 7.73
N GLY A 18 -13.96 -3.78 7.55
CA GLY A 18 -15.31 -4.04 8.00
C GLY A 18 -16.41 -3.66 7.03
N LEU A 19 -16.07 -3.06 5.92
CA LEU A 19 -17.08 -2.67 4.95
C LEU A 19 -17.34 -3.80 3.96
N ASP A 20 -18.56 -3.89 3.46
CA ASP A 20 -18.86 -4.86 2.43
C ASP A 20 -18.33 -4.33 1.08
N VAL A 21 -18.46 -5.14 0.05
CA VAL A 21 -17.88 -4.81 -1.25
C VAL A 21 -18.41 -3.50 -1.80
N LEU A 22 -19.71 -3.28 -1.70
CA LEU A 22 -20.28 -2.11 -2.28
C LEU A 22 -19.85 -0.85 -1.56
N ALA A 23 -19.89 -0.86 -0.22
CA ALA A 23 -19.46 0.28 0.55
C ALA A 23 -17.97 0.55 0.34
N ARG A 24 -17.18 -0.51 0.20
CA ARG A 24 -15.77 -0.35 -0.03
C ARG A 24 -15.49 0.34 -1.36
N ARG A 25 -16.22 -0.04 -2.39
CA ARG A 25 -16.01 0.57 -3.68
C ARG A 25 -16.43 2.03 -3.69
N GLU A 26 -17.47 2.35 -2.95
CA GLU A 26 -17.89 3.73 -2.85
C GLU A 26 -16.84 4.57 -2.16
N LEU A 27 -16.25 4.05 -1.10
CA LEU A 27 -15.21 4.77 -0.40
C LEU A 27 -13.98 4.92 -1.27
N TRP A 28 -13.63 3.89 -2.03
CA TRP A 28 -12.50 3.97 -2.93
C TRP A 28 -12.69 5.13 -3.93
N GLN A 29 -13.92 5.31 -4.39
CA GLN A 29 -14.18 6.38 -5.33
C GLN A 29 -13.96 7.73 -4.68
N VAL A 30 -14.41 7.89 -3.44
CA VAL A 30 -14.19 9.13 -2.72
C VAL A 30 -12.69 9.38 -2.55
N ILE A 31 -11.92 8.35 -2.21
CA ILE A 31 -10.48 8.50 -2.03
C ILE A 31 -9.81 8.90 -3.34
N GLN A 32 -10.25 8.30 -4.45
CA GLN A 32 -9.66 8.65 -5.74
C GLN A 32 -9.89 10.14 -6.05
N GLU A 33 -11.05 10.65 -5.67
CA GLU A 33 -11.31 12.05 -5.90
C GLU A 33 -10.48 12.93 -5.00
N LEU A 34 -10.25 12.50 -3.76
CA LEU A 34 -9.42 13.27 -2.85
C LEU A 34 -7.98 13.33 -3.30
N LYS A 35 -7.52 12.29 -3.97
CA LYS A 35 -6.12 12.26 -4.41
C LYS A 35 -5.77 13.41 -5.34
N GLY A 36 -6.74 13.99 -5.97
CA GLY A 36 -6.47 15.13 -6.83
C GLY A 36 -6.32 16.43 -6.07
N GLN A 37 -6.66 16.42 -4.78
CA GLN A 37 -6.64 17.63 -4.01
C GLN A 37 -5.69 17.57 -2.83
N VAL A 38 -5.48 16.41 -2.26
CA VAL A 38 -4.58 16.29 -1.11
C VAL A 38 -3.73 15.05 -1.30
N THR A 39 -2.66 14.97 -0.53
CA THR A 39 -1.86 13.75 -0.51
C THR A 39 -2.51 12.80 0.48
N VAL A 40 -2.80 11.60 0.05
CA VAL A 40 -3.44 10.63 0.91
C VAL A 40 -2.45 9.53 1.27
N VAL A 41 -2.29 9.29 2.56
CA VAL A 41 -1.46 8.20 3.05
C VAL A 41 -2.40 7.17 3.65
N LEU A 42 -2.38 5.98 3.11
CA LEU A 42 -3.34 4.96 3.44
C LEU A 42 -2.65 3.71 3.92
N THR A 43 -3.12 3.13 4.99
CA THR A 43 -2.62 1.83 5.39
C THR A 43 -3.70 0.80 5.12
N THR A 44 -3.32 -0.39 4.70
CA THR A 44 -4.29 -1.43 4.41
C THR A 44 -3.60 -2.78 4.37
N HIS A 45 -4.37 -3.82 4.69
CA HIS A 45 -3.91 -5.18 4.54
C HIS A 45 -4.44 -5.74 3.23
N TYR A 46 -5.27 -5.02 2.52
CA TYR A 46 -5.88 -5.54 1.31
C TYR A 46 -5.05 -5.11 0.11
N LEU A 47 -4.34 -6.05 -0.47
CA LEU A 47 -3.50 -5.73 -1.63
C LEU A 47 -4.32 -5.20 -2.78
N GLU A 48 -5.54 -5.67 -2.90
CA GLU A 48 -6.42 -5.17 -3.94
C GLU A 48 -6.67 -3.68 -3.75
N GLU A 49 -6.85 -3.24 -2.52
CA GLU A 49 -7.07 -1.84 -2.23
C GLU A 49 -5.83 -1.02 -2.55
N ALA A 50 -4.68 -1.52 -2.14
CA ALA A 50 -3.43 -0.82 -2.42
C ALA A 50 -3.23 -0.69 -3.92
N GLN A 51 -3.47 -1.76 -4.65
CA GLN A 51 -3.27 -1.73 -6.08
C GLN A 51 -4.26 -0.80 -6.78
N ALA A 52 -5.48 -0.74 -6.28
CA ALA A 52 -6.50 0.10 -6.90
C ALA A 52 -6.30 1.58 -6.62
N LEU A 53 -5.80 1.91 -5.44
CA LEU A 53 -5.76 3.31 -5.03
C LEU A 53 -4.40 3.96 -5.02
N ALA A 54 -3.36 3.21 -4.80
CA ALA A 54 -2.06 3.82 -4.53
C ALA A 54 -1.29 4.15 -5.78
N ASP A 55 -0.64 5.28 -5.76
CA ASP A 55 0.30 5.62 -6.81
C ASP A 55 1.67 5.03 -6.44
N SER A 56 1.93 4.90 -5.15
CA SER A 56 3.17 4.30 -4.69
C SER A 56 2.84 3.48 -3.48
N ILE A 57 3.40 2.30 -3.38
CA ILE A 57 3.11 1.35 -2.33
C ILE A 57 4.36 1.09 -1.52
N GLY A 58 4.22 1.14 -0.20
CA GLY A 58 5.32 0.75 0.66
C GLY A 58 4.95 -0.53 1.37
N ILE A 59 5.83 -1.49 1.40
CA ILE A 59 5.60 -2.76 2.06
C ILE A 59 6.34 -2.75 3.39
N LEU A 60 5.58 -2.91 4.47
CA LEU A 60 6.18 -2.94 5.79
C LEU A 60 6.17 -4.35 6.31
N SER A 61 7.28 -4.75 6.91
CA SER A 61 7.40 -6.06 7.49
C SER A 61 8.17 -5.88 8.78
N ARG A 62 7.57 -6.29 9.88
CA ARG A 62 8.21 -6.20 11.18
C ARG A 62 8.66 -4.79 11.50
N GLY A 63 7.82 -3.83 11.15
CA GLY A 63 8.11 -2.44 11.46
C GLY A 63 9.10 -1.77 10.54
N ARG A 64 9.53 -2.46 9.47
CA ARG A 64 10.49 -1.89 8.56
C ARG A 64 9.93 -1.80 7.18
N LEU A 65 10.33 -0.77 6.47
CA LEU A 65 9.93 -0.61 5.08
C LEU A 65 10.86 -1.48 4.25
N THR A 66 10.33 -2.55 3.69
CA THR A 66 11.15 -3.49 2.95
C THR A 66 11.18 -3.22 1.46
N ALA A 67 10.18 -2.54 0.94
CA ALA A 67 10.15 -2.22 -0.48
C ALA A 67 9.20 -1.07 -0.70
N GLN A 68 9.42 -0.31 -1.74
CA GLN A 68 8.57 0.81 -2.06
C GLN A 68 8.60 1.05 -3.56
N GLY A 69 7.47 1.40 -4.14
CA GLY A 69 7.39 1.69 -5.56
C GLY A 69 5.98 1.55 -6.06
N THR A 70 5.79 1.67 -7.36
CA THR A 70 4.48 1.44 -7.95
C THR A 70 4.21 -0.06 -7.92
N ALA A 71 2.95 -0.43 -8.08
CA ALA A 71 2.60 -1.85 -8.12
C ALA A 71 3.40 -2.56 -9.21
N GLU A 72 3.49 -1.94 -10.40
CA GLU A 72 4.22 -2.52 -11.46
C GLU A 72 5.68 -2.68 -11.12
N ALA A 73 6.29 -1.69 -10.49
CA ALA A 73 7.70 -1.75 -10.14
C ALA A 73 7.96 -2.86 -9.12
N LEU A 74 7.05 -3.03 -8.16
CA LEU A 74 7.22 -4.06 -7.16
C LEU A 74 7.08 -5.45 -7.77
N ILE A 75 6.14 -5.61 -8.68
CA ILE A 75 5.96 -6.87 -9.36
C ILE A 75 7.21 -7.21 -10.15
N ARG A 76 7.74 -6.25 -10.89
CA ARG A 76 8.91 -6.47 -11.70
C ARG A 76 10.13 -6.79 -10.84
N ARG A 77 10.28 -6.08 -9.74
CA ARG A 77 11.41 -6.25 -8.86
C ARG A 77 11.41 -7.62 -8.23
N SER A 78 10.23 -8.16 -7.92
CA SER A 78 10.15 -9.44 -7.27
C SER A 78 10.27 -10.61 -8.23
N GLY A 79 10.10 -10.35 -9.51
CA GLY A 79 10.11 -11.41 -10.51
C GLY A 79 8.83 -12.20 -10.54
N GLN A 80 7.80 -11.72 -9.88
CA GLN A 80 6.54 -12.44 -9.84
C GLN A 80 5.56 -11.90 -10.89
N GLY A 81 4.39 -12.48 -10.96
CA GLY A 81 3.43 -12.09 -11.97
C GLY A 81 2.31 -11.20 -11.49
N ASN A 82 2.19 -11.01 -10.19
CA ASN A 82 1.14 -10.17 -9.64
C ASN A 82 1.57 -9.59 -8.31
N LEU A 83 0.80 -8.65 -7.80
CA LEU A 83 1.18 -7.94 -6.59
C LEU A 83 1.14 -8.83 -5.37
N GLU A 84 0.22 -9.75 -5.30
CA GLU A 84 0.12 -10.62 -4.14
C GLU A 84 1.37 -11.47 -4.01
N ASP A 85 1.81 -12.08 -5.09
CA ASP A 85 3.02 -12.89 -5.07
C ASP A 85 4.24 -12.01 -4.85
N ALA A 86 4.22 -10.81 -5.38
CA ALA A 86 5.32 -9.87 -5.18
C ALA A 86 5.42 -9.52 -3.70
N PHE A 87 4.29 -9.30 -3.05
CA PHE A 87 4.28 -8.96 -1.64
C PHE A 87 4.88 -10.09 -0.81
N VAL A 88 4.47 -11.32 -1.10
CA VAL A 88 4.98 -12.47 -0.38
C VAL A 88 6.48 -12.62 -0.61
N ALA A 89 6.91 -12.50 -1.85
CA ALA A 89 8.32 -12.65 -2.17
C ALA A 89 9.18 -11.59 -1.50
N LEU A 90 8.73 -10.35 -1.54
CA LEU A 90 9.52 -9.27 -0.96
C LEU A 90 9.52 -9.34 0.57
N THR A 91 8.41 -9.76 1.15
CA THR A 91 8.34 -9.90 2.59
C THR A 91 9.17 -11.09 3.06
N LYS A 92 9.09 -12.20 2.35
CA LYS A 92 9.85 -13.34 2.71
C LYS A 92 11.31 -13.11 2.54
N GLY A 93 11.68 -12.44 1.49
CA GLY A 93 13.07 -12.11 1.26
C GLY A 93 13.63 -11.31 2.40
N SER A 94 12.86 -10.39 2.92
CA SER A 94 13.28 -9.59 4.03
C SER A 94 13.42 -10.45 5.29
N ASP A 95 12.45 -11.33 5.51
CA ASP A 95 12.52 -12.18 6.66
C ASP A 95 13.70 -13.13 6.55
N THR A 96 13.89 -13.70 5.40
CA THR A 96 14.98 -14.61 5.19
C THR A 96 16.29 -13.92 5.43
N SER A 97 16.39 -12.70 4.96
CA SER A 97 17.57 -11.98 5.15
C SER A 97 17.81 -11.80 6.62
N GLY A 98 16.82 -11.57 7.37
CA GLY A 98 16.97 -11.38 8.74
C GLY A 98 17.31 -12.64 9.47
N GLU A 99 16.95 -13.73 8.95
CA GLU A 99 17.22 -14.88 9.63
C GLU A 99 18.11 -15.67 8.97
N GLU A 100 18.77 -15.20 8.07
CA GLU A 100 19.56 -15.85 7.36
C GLU A 100 20.14 -16.89 7.92
N GLY A 101 20.34 -16.95 8.67
CA GLY A 101 20.83 -17.96 9.13
C GLY A 101 20.00 -19.02 9.38
N GLN A 102 18.99 -18.97 9.40
CA GLN A 102 18.24 -20.01 9.70
C GLN A 102 17.66 -20.61 8.76
N ASN A 103 17.52 -20.72 8.24
CA ASN A 103 17.05 -21.30 7.33
C ASN A 103 17.09 -21.55 6.64
N PRO A 104 17.06 -21.87 6.53
CA PRO A 104 16.85 -22.04 5.60
C PRO A 104 16.34 -22.53 5.66
#